data_3066ca99003a964d3df5aed7ad3dbb10
#
_entry.id   3066ca99003a964d3df5aed7ad3dbb10
#
_cell.length_a   1.000
_cell.length_b   1.000
_cell.length_c   1.000
_cell.angle_alpha   90.00
_cell.angle_beta   90.00
_cell.angle_gamma   90.00
#
_symmetry.space_group_name_H-M   'P 1'
#
loop_
_entity.id
_entity.type
_entity.pdbx_description
1 polymer ?
#
loop_
_entity_poly.entity_id
_entity_poly.type
_entity_poly.pdbx_seq_one_letter_code
_entity_poly.pdbx_strand_id
1 'polypeptide(L)'
;FYWNRNGPGHPIREDDFTAEWWGYLEPPQTGDYTFSATADDGVRAWVDGRLVVDEWNDEEPSAAGATIRLVGGLRVPVRVEYREEKVMASVRLEWSADGGEAEVIPTAHLYSAADGREADGLAATYKSMRQYMAYTQKDGDLYAITFEWPDGNLELPIPEPPAETRITLLGRDGELSWRYRAGSLQVDLSDIPASEVPGQWAWTVRLEGYAAAVSVDPGDDE
;
A
#
# COMPACT_ATOMS: atom_id res chain seq x y z
N PHE A 1 7.75 -5.68 12.00
CA PHE A 1 8.45 -4.76 11.09
C PHE A 1 8.55 -3.38 11.71
N TYR A 2 9.67 -2.75 11.51
CA TYR A 2 9.93 -1.39 12.00
C TYR A 2 10.77 -0.66 10.96
N TRP A 3 10.11 0.18 10.15
CA TRP A 3 10.78 0.94 9.10
C TRP A 3 11.25 2.32 9.56
N ASN A 4 10.76 2.78 10.74
CA ASN A 4 10.99 4.12 11.23
C ASN A 4 10.49 5.15 10.18
N ARG A 5 11.38 6.01 9.67
CA ARG A 5 11.08 7.02 8.65
C ARG A 5 11.51 6.61 7.24
N ASN A 6 11.83 5.34 6.98
CA ASN A 6 12.43 4.91 5.72
C ASN A 6 11.50 4.08 4.81
N GLY A 7 10.32 3.66 5.31
CA GLY A 7 9.39 2.82 4.55
C GLY A 7 9.98 1.51 4.03
N PRO A 8 9.27 0.77 3.16
CA PRO A 8 9.72 -0.51 2.60
C PRO A 8 10.84 -0.40 1.58
N GLY A 9 11.14 0.80 1.08
CA GLY A 9 12.14 1.06 0.05
C GLY A 9 11.54 1.22 -1.35
N HIS A 10 12.35 1.82 -2.26
CA HIS A 10 11.93 2.08 -3.65
C HIS A 10 11.39 0.83 -4.35
N PRO A 11 10.24 0.91 -5.09
CA PRO A 11 9.51 2.12 -5.48
C PRO A 11 8.47 2.62 -4.47
N ILE A 12 8.33 1.97 -3.32
CA ILE A 12 7.38 2.37 -2.27
C ILE A 12 7.98 3.54 -1.48
N ARG A 13 7.17 4.56 -1.24
CA ARG A 13 7.57 5.73 -0.46
C ARG A 13 7.69 5.40 1.02
N GLU A 14 8.26 6.34 1.78
CA GLU A 14 8.38 6.26 3.23
C GLU A 14 7.02 6.32 3.90
N ASP A 15 6.12 7.18 3.36
CA ASP A 15 4.76 7.41 3.83
C ASP A 15 3.72 7.02 2.76
N ASP A 16 2.45 7.02 3.13
CA ASP A 16 1.30 6.77 2.25
C ASP A 16 1.41 5.40 1.53
N PHE A 17 1.62 4.34 2.29
CA PHE A 17 1.65 2.99 1.73
C PHE A 17 0.81 1.99 2.52
N THR A 18 0.48 0.88 1.88
CA THR A 18 -0.08 -0.30 2.51
C THR A 18 0.85 -1.47 2.34
N ALA A 19 0.81 -2.38 3.30
CA ALA A 19 1.47 -3.67 3.21
C ALA A 19 0.47 -4.79 3.51
N GLU A 20 0.60 -5.89 2.82
CA GLU A 20 -0.15 -7.10 3.08
C GLU A 20 0.83 -8.27 3.20
N TRP A 21 0.71 -9.02 4.28
CA TRP A 21 1.42 -10.27 4.50
C TRP A 21 0.43 -11.42 4.53
N TRP A 22 0.79 -12.53 3.91
CA TRP A 22 -0.02 -13.74 3.93
C TRP A 22 0.85 -14.99 3.93
N GLY A 23 0.28 -16.06 4.44
CA GLY A 23 0.93 -17.33 4.53
C GLY A 23 0.25 -18.24 5.55
N TYR A 24 1.05 -18.93 6.33
CA TYR A 24 0.58 -19.91 7.31
C TYR A 24 1.29 -19.72 8.65
N LEU A 25 0.52 -19.93 9.69
CA LEU A 25 0.97 -19.96 11.08
C LEU A 25 0.89 -21.41 11.59
N GLU A 26 1.96 -21.91 12.19
CA GLU A 26 2.00 -23.21 12.85
C GLU A 26 2.19 -23.03 14.35
N PRO A 27 1.12 -23.21 15.17
CA PRO A 27 1.26 -23.08 16.62
C PRO A 27 2.09 -24.22 17.21
N PRO A 28 2.99 -23.98 18.19
CA PRO A 28 3.85 -25.01 18.77
C PRO A 28 3.07 -26.05 19.61
N GLN A 29 1.92 -25.65 20.14
CA GLN A 29 1.07 -26.53 20.97
C GLN A 29 -0.41 -26.27 20.73
N THR A 30 -1.24 -27.24 21.06
CA THR A 30 -2.69 -27.06 21.04
C THR A 30 -3.11 -26.21 22.24
N GLY A 31 -3.82 -25.08 21.98
CA GLY A 31 -4.22 -24.16 23.04
C GLY A 31 -5.14 -23.07 22.54
N ASP A 32 -5.54 -22.19 23.43
CA ASP A 32 -6.30 -20.97 23.12
C ASP A 32 -5.32 -19.82 22.91
N TYR A 33 -5.25 -19.32 21.68
CA TYR A 33 -4.36 -18.24 21.28
C TYR A 33 -5.12 -16.92 21.19
N THR A 34 -4.63 -15.91 21.92
CA THR A 34 -5.10 -14.55 21.83
C THR A 34 -4.10 -13.74 21.01
N PHE A 35 -4.59 -13.05 19.98
CA PHE A 35 -3.77 -12.22 19.11
C PHE A 35 -3.94 -10.75 19.47
N SER A 36 -2.86 -10.01 19.40
CA SER A 36 -2.83 -8.56 19.53
C SER A 36 -1.85 -7.96 18.52
N ALA A 37 -2.01 -6.70 18.19
CA ALA A 37 -1.05 -5.98 17.37
C ALA A 37 -0.81 -4.59 17.93
N THR A 38 0.34 -4.03 17.55
CA THR A 38 0.66 -2.62 17.72
C THR A 38 1.12 -2.12 16.38
N ALA A 39 0.54 -1.05 15.89
CA ALA A 39 0.89 -0.43 14.62
C ALA A 39 0.90 1.09 14.73
N ASP A 40 1.62 1.69 13.85
CA ASP A 40 1.58 3.10 13.49
C ASP A 40 1.54 3.13 11.94
N ASP A 41 0.40 3.34 11.28
CA ASP A 41 -0.93 3.75 11.77
C ASP A 41 -1.91 2.57 12.02
N GLY A 42 -2.40 1.90 10.97
CA GLY A 42 -3.50 0.95 11.06
C GLY A 42 -3.13 -0.50 10.73
N VAL A 43 -3.75 -1.46 11.41
CA VAL A 43 -3.52 -2.89 11.19
C VAL A 43 -4.79 -3.72 11.31
N ARG A 44 -4.88 -4.78 10.51
CA ARG A 44 -5.85 -5.86 10.62
C ARG A 44 -5.15 -7.20 10.50
N ALA A 45 -5.63 -8.19 11.23
CA ALA A 45 -5.10 -9.55 11.13
C ALA A 45 -6.22 -10.59 11.15
N TRP A 46 -6.06 -11.60 10.30
CA TRP A 46 -6.92 -12.78 10.23
C TRP A 46 -6.10 -14.03 10.47
N VAL A 47 -6.64 -14.92 11.26
CA VAL A 47 -6.07 -16.27 11.50
C VAL A 47 -7.19 -17.29 11.29
N ASP A 48 -6.95 -18.31 10.48
CA ASP A 48 -7.95 -19.31 10.09
C ASP A 48 -9.27 -18.69 9.59
N GLY A 49 -9.14 -17.63 8.81
CA GLY A 49 -10.28 -16.86 8.25
C GLY A 49 -11.06 -16.01 9.24
N ARG A 50 -10.67 -15.96 10.51
CA ARG A 50 -11.28 -15.11 11.54
C ARG A 50 -10.48 -13.83 11.71
N LEU A 51 -11.16 -12.69 11.76
CA LEU A 51 -10.59 -11.39 12.13
C LEU A 51 -10.22 -11.45 13.62
N VAL A 52 -8.93 -11.38 13.93
CA VAL A 52 -8.40 -11.48 15.30
C VAL A 52 -7.86 -10.14 15.82
N VAL A 53 -7.53 -9.22 14.91
CA VAL A 53 -7.15 -7.84 15.20
C VAL A 53 -7.85 -6.94 14.19
N ASP A 54 -8.47 -5.84 14.65
CA ASP A 54 -9.03 -4.77 13.81
C ASP A 54 -8.74 -3.40 14.47
N GLU A 55 -7.59 -2.85 14.14
CA GLU A 55 -7.14 -1.52 14.57
C GLU A 55 -6.89 -0.63 13.35
N TRP A 56 -7.80 -0.72 12.36
CA TRP A 56 -7.63 -0.03 11.09
C TRP A 56 -7.85 1.47 11.15
N ASN A 57 -8.80 1.90 11.98
CA ASN A 57 -9.23 3.29 12.05
C ASN A 57 -9.22 3.85 13.48
N ASP A 58 -8.72 3.11 14.43
CA ASP A 58 -8.82 3.49 15.83
C ASP A 58 -7.71 4.44 16.21
N GLU A 59 -8.10 5.60 16.75
CA GLU A 59 -7.20 6.54 17.43
C GLU A 59 -6.75 6.00 18.80
N GLU A 60 -7.39 4.91 19.29
CA GLU A 60 -7.07 4.22 20.53
C GLU A 60 -6.84 2.74 20.23
N PRO A 61 -5.66 2.17 20.57
CA PRO A 61 -5.40 0.75 20.36
C PRO A 61 -6.43 -0.12 21.09
N SER A 62 -7.13 -0.97 20.37
CA SER A 62 -8.02 -1.95 20.96
C SER A 62 -7.19 -3.08 21.57
N ALA A 63 -7.04 -3.08 22.87
CA ALA A 63 -6.24 -4.07 23.61
C ALA A 63 -6.87 -5.49 23.64
N ALA A 64 -8.01 -5.70 23.01
CA ALA A 64 -8.74 -6.97 23.04
C ALA A 64 -8.66 -7.70 21.71
N GLY A 65 -7.59 -8.38 21.45
CA GLY A 65 -7.50 -9.36 20.38
C GLY A 65 -8.48 -10.51 20.59
N ALA A 66 -8.99 -11.09 19.49
CA ALA A 66 -9.85 -12.26 19.57
C ALA A 66 -9.04 -13.51 19.94
N THR A 67 -9.64 -14.37 20.77
CA THR A 67 -9.07 -15.67 21.10
C THR A 67 -9.59 -16.74 20.15
N ILE A 68 -8.70 -17.59 19.66
CA ILE A 68 -9.02 -18.70 18.76
C ILE A 68 -8.30 -19.97 19.23
N ARG A 69 -9.02 -21.11 19.19
CA ARG A 69 -8.43 -22.42 19.47
C ARG A 69 -7.64 -22.91 18.26
N LEU A 70 -6.35 -23.19 18.48
CA LEU A 70 -5.46 -23.74 17.46
C LEU A 70 -4.92 -25.10 17.86
N VAL A 71 -4.57 -25.91 16.87
CA VAL A 71 -4.02 -27.25 17.07
C VAL A 71 -2.52 -27.23 16.81
N GLY A 72 -1.72 -27.65 17.79
CA GLY A 72 -0.26 -27.69 17.68
C GLY A 72 0.23 -28.48 16.47
N GLY A 73 1.16 -27.89 15.73
CA GLY A 73 1.72 -28.49 14.50
C GLY A 73 0.79 -28.46 13.28
N LEU A 74 -0.44 -27.92 13.40
CA LEU A 74 -1.33 -27.74 12.26
C LEU A 74 -1.24 -26.31 11.74
N ARG A 75 -0.85 -26.15 10.47
CA ARG A 75 -0.79 -24.85 9.81
C ARG A 75 -2.16 -24.32 9.50
N VAL A 76 -2.39 -23.08 9.87
CA VAL A 76 -3.60 -22.31 9.56
C VAL A 76 -3.25 -21.07 8.74
N PRO A 77 -4.10 -20.64 7.80
CA PRO A 77 -3.83 -19.43 7.03
C PRO A 77 -3.80 -18.21 7.94
N VAL A 78 -2.84 -17.33 7.68
CA VAL A 78 -2.71 -16.01 8.32
C VAL A 78 -2.61 -14.94 7.25
N ARG A 79 -3.27 -13.80 7.50
CA ARG A 79 -3.20 -12.59 6.68
C ARG A 79 -3.12 -11.40 7.59
N VAL A 80 -2.26 -10.45 7.25
CA VAL A 80 -2.11 -9.18 7.95
C VAL A 80 -2.16 -8.06 6.94
N GLU A 81 -2.99 -7.06 7.17
CA GLU A 81 -3.03 -5.82 6.41
C GLU A 81 -2.52 -4.69 7.31
N TYR A 82 -1.74 -3.81 6.73
CA TYR A 82 -1.17 -2.65 7.39
C TYR A 82 -1.31 -1.42 6.48
N ARG A 83 -1.51 -0.26 7.10
CA ARG A 83 -1.43 1.04 6.41
C ARG A 83 -0.55 1.99 7.18
N GLU A 84 0.19 2.77 6.44
CA GLU A 84 1.02 3.87 6.89
C GLU A 84 0.57 5.15 6.19
N GLU A 85 0.28 6.19 6.95
CA GLU A 85 -0.08 7.49 6.40
C GLU A 85 1.10 8.45 6.41
N LYS A 86 1.83 8.55 7.51
CA LYS A 86 2.96 9.48 7.62
C LYS A 86 3.78 9.32 8.91
N VAL A 87 5.05 9.66 8.79
CA VAL A 87 6.05 9.88 9.86
C VAL A 87 6.73 8.60 10.31
N MET A 88 6.06 7.71 10.99
CA MET A 88 6.68 6.54 11.62
C MET A 88 5.94 5.27 11.22
N ALA A 89 6.62 4.39 10.52
CA ALA A 89 6.06 3.14 10.06
C ALA A 89 6.49 1.97 10.93
N SER A 90 5.53 1.34 11.60
CA SER A 90 5.78 0.13 12.37
C SER A 90 4.56 -0.76 12.51
N VAL A 91 4.79 -2.07 12.52
CA VAL A 91 3.76 -3.06 12.82
C VAL A 91 4.36 -4.24 13.57
N ARG A 92 3.68 -4.66 14.64
CA ARG A 92 4.04 -5.81 15.46
C ARG A 92 2.77 -6.66 15.67
N LEU A 93 2.83 -7.94 15.33
CA LEU A 93 1.80 -8.91 15.64
C LEU A 93 2.30 -9.84 16.73
N GLU A 94 1.51 -10.00 17.75
CA GLU A 94 1.83 -10.78 18.95
C GLU A 94 0.76 -11.84 19.19
N TRP A 95 1.13 -12.88 19.88
CA TRP A 95 0.21 -13.90 20.41
C TRP A 95 0.49 -14.19 21.88
N SER A 96 -0.52 -14.69 22.57
CA SER A 96 -0.35 -15.39 23.85
C SER A 96 -1.10 -16.72 23.80
N ALA A 97 -0.52 -17.77 24.35
CA ALA A 97 -1.14 -19.09 24.46
C ALA A 97 -1.71 -19.28 25.86
N ASP A 98 -2.96 -19.76 25.96
CA ASP A 98 -3.64 -20.14 27.21
C ASP A 98 -3.57 -19.06 28.30
N GLY A 99 -3.62 -17.78 27.91
CA GLY A 99 -3.55 -16.61 28.83
C GLY A 99 -2.17 -16.34 29.38
N GLY A 100 -1.11 -16.89 28.77
CA GLY A 100 0.28 -16.57 29.08
C GLY A 100 0.70 -15.16 28.67
N GLU A 101 1.99 -14.87 28.77
CA GLU A 101 2.54 -13.58 28.31
C GLU A 101 2.46 -13.47 26.78
N ALA A 102 2.16 -12.26 26.30
CA ALA A 102 2.18 -11.98 24.87
C ALA A 102 3.63 -11.89 24.37
N GLU A 103 3.90 -12.46 23.22
CA GLU A 103 5.18 -12.37 22.54
C GLU A 103 4.99 -12.12 21.05
N VAL A 104 5.97 -11.49 20.40
CA VAL A 104 5.99 -11.36 18.94
C VAL A 104 6.02 -12.76 18.34
N ILE A 105 5.14 -13.02 17.37
CA ILE A 105 5.10 -14.35 16.70
C ILE A 105 6.48 -14.64 16.09
N PRO A 106 7.19 -15.68 16.58
CA PRO A 106 8.52 -15.99 16.06
C PRO A 106 8.45 -16.46 14.60
N THR A 107 9.41 -16.05 13.77
CA THR A 107 9.50 -16.47 12.36
C THR A 107 9.52 -17.98 12.20
N ALA A 108 10.03 -18.72 13.20
CA ALA A 108 10.03 -20.17 13.22
C ALA A 108 8.63 -20.85 13.16
N HIS A 109 7.58 -20.06 13.34
CA HIS A 109 6.19 -20.48 13.26
C HIS A 109 5.44 -19.91 12.04
N LEU A 110 6.15 -19.24 11.13
CA LEU A 110 5.59 -18.57 9.96
C LEU A 110 6.13 -19.18 8.67
N TYR A 111 5.23 -19.43 7.71
CA TYR A 111 5.53 -20.08 6.44
C TYR A 111 4.85 -19.33 5.30
N SER A 112 5.56 -19.12 4.19
CA SER A 112 4.98 -18.53 2.98
C SER A 112 4.05 -19.48 2.22
N ALA A 113 4.22 -20.82 2.42
CA ALA A 113 3.42 -21.85 1.77
C ALA A 113 2.96 -22.95 2.76
N ALA A 114 1.79 -23.53 2.49
CA ALA A 114 1.20 -24.58 3.36
C ALA A 114 2.06 -25.83 3.49
N ASP A 115 2.79 -26.19 2.45
CA ASP A 115 3.66 -27.37 2.34
C ASP A 115 5.15 -27.03 2.45
N GLY A 116 5.49 -25.78 2.78
CA GLY A 116 6.86 -25.30 3.02
C GLY A 116 7.56 -26.17 4.07
N ARG A 117 8.82 -26.50 3.85
CA ARG A 117 9.61 -27.34 4.76
C ARG A 117 10.30 -26.55 5.84
N GLU A 118 10.64 -25.32 5.53
CA GLU A 118 11.32 -24.39 6.43
C GLU A 118 10.42 -23.20 6.71
N ALA A 119 10.49 -22.67 7.90
CA ALA A 119 9.80 -21.44 8.27
C ALA A 119 10.56 -20.25 7.66
N ASP A 120 10.01 -19.72 6.57
CA ASP A 120 10.60 -18.64 5.75
C ASP A 120 9.89 -17.28 5.94
N GLY A 121 8.96 -17.23 6.88
CA GLY A 121 8.13 -16.06 7.16
C GLY A 121 6.90 -15.99 6.25
N LEU A 122 6.24 -14.84 6.24
CA LEU A 122 5.07 -14.58 5.41
C LEU A 122 5.49 -13.96 4.08
N ALA A 123 4.78 -14.30 3.02
CA ALA A 123 4.87 -13.55 1.76
C ALA A 123 4.35 -12.12 1.97
N ALA A 124 4.88 -11.15 1.25
CA ALA A 124 4.50 -9.75 1.41
C ALA A 124 4.28 -9.04 0.06
N THR A 125 3.35 -8.11 0.05
CA THR A 125 3.15 -7.13 -1.02
C THR A 125 3.03 -5.74 -0.41
N TYR A 126 3.61 -4.75 -1.08
CA TYR A 126 3.56 -3.34 -0.69
C TYR A 126 2.97 -2.53 -1.83
N LYS A 127 2.11 -1.56 -1.49
CA LYS A 127 1.51 -0.62 -2.46
C LYS A 127 1.56 0.79 -1.92
N SER A 128 1.92 1.75 -2.74
CA SER A 128 1.71 3.16 -2.41
C SER A 128 0.21 3.46 -2.37
N MET A 129 -0.25 4.14 -1.32
CA MET A 129 -1.64 4.64 -1.24
C MET A 129 -1.83 5.85 -2.14
N ARG A 130 -0.78 6.60 -2.40
CA ARG A 130 -0.74 7.66 -3.40
C ARG A 130 0.01 7.20 -4.62
N GLN A 131 -0.49 7.60 -5.78
CA GLN A 131 0.18 7.30 -7.03
C GLN A 131 1.57 7.94 -7.04
N TYR A 132 2.60 7.12 -7.27
CA TYR A 132 3.95 7.62 -7.48
C TYR A 132 4.01 8.29 -8.85
N MET A 133 4.34 9.58 -8.85
CA MET A 133 4.42 10.36 -10.07
C MET A 133 5.71 11.15 -10.13
N ALA A 134 6.29 11.20 -11.32
CA ALA A 134 7.36 12.14 -11.66
C ALA A 134 6.84 13.15 -12.69
N TYR A 135 7.38 14.35 -12.64
CA TYR A 135 7.03 15.39 -13.58
C TYR A 135 8.27 15.84 -14.36
N THR A 136 8.09 16.11 -15.64
CA THR A 136 9.11 16.75 -16.46
C THR A 136 8.45 17.74 -17.41
N GLN A 137 9.21 18.72 -17.89
CA GLN A 137 8.75 19.71 -18.83
C GLN A 137 9.61 19.70 -20.08
N LYS A 138 8.96 19.84 -21.23
CA LYS A 138 9.64 19.99 -22.51
C LYS A 138 8.78 20.82 -23.46
N ASP A 139 9.36 21.81 -24.11
CA ASP A 139 8.74 22.63 -25.16
C ASP A 139 7.40 23.30 -24.75
N GLY A 140 7.25 23.63 -23.45
CA GLY A 140 6.03 24.22 -22.89
C GLY A 140 4.99 23.21 -22.43
N ASP A 141 5.21 21.92 -22.58
CA ASP A 141 4.33 20.85 -22.12
C ASP A 141 4.79 20.32 -20.77
N LEU A 142 3.82 19.87 -19.96
CA LEU A 142 4.07 19.09 -18.76
C LEU A 142 3.85 17.61 -19.07
N TYR A 143 4.74 16.78 -18.60
CA TYR A 143 4.66 15.33 -18.65
C TYR A 143 4.54 14.79 -17.25
N ALA A 144 3.40 14.17 -16.92
CA ALA A 144 3.19 13.47 -15.66
C ALA A 144 3.37 11.96 -15.89
N ILE A 145 4.37 11.39 -15.24
CA ILE A 145 4.76 10.00 -15.38
C ILE A 145 4.25 9.26 -14.15
N THR A 146 3.38 8.28 -14.31
CA THR A 146 2.94 7.38 -13.24
C THR A 146 3.58 6.01 -13.41
N PHE A 147 3.94 5.39 -12.29
CA PHE A 147 4.55 4.05 -12.23
C PHE A 147 3.53 2.98 -11.84
N GLU A 148 2.30 3.38 -11.55
CA GLU A 148 1.16 2.50 -11.35
C GLU A 148 0.04 2.91 -12.28
N TRP A 149 -0.62 1.94 -12.93
CA TRP A 149 -1.81 2.22 -13.72
C TRP A 149 -2.97 2.48 -12.75
N PRO A 150 -3.59 3.67 -12.79
CA PRO A 150 -4.63 4.01 -11.83
C PRO A 150 -5.92 3.19 -12.08
N ASP A 151 -6.63 2.91 -11.01
CA ASP A 151 -7.96 2.33 -11.10
C ASP A 151 -8.99 3.47 -11.32
N GLY A 152 -9.19 3.82 -12.58
CA GLY A 152 -10.12 4.86 -13.03
C GLY A 152 -9.44 6.21 -13.33
N ASN A 153 -9.40 7.14 -12.38
CA ASN A 153 -8.84 8.47 -12.61
C ASN A 153 -7.38 8.58 -12.16
N LEU A 154 -6.57 9.27 -12.96
CA LEU A 154 -5.25 9.73 -12.55
C LEU A 154 -5.38 11.09 -11.87
N GLU A 155 -4.99 11.19 -10.61
CA GLU A 155 -5.00 12.44 -9.87
C GLU A 155 -3.62 13.11 -9.92
N LEU A 156 -3.59 14.35 -10.41
CA LEU A 156 -2.39 15.16 -10.49
C LEU A 156 -2.54 16.35 -9.53
N PRO A 157 -1.79 16.44 -8.44
CA PRO A 157 -1.83 17.56 -7.51
C PRO A 157 -1.05 18.76 -8.08
N ILE A 158 -1.56 19.30 -9.15
CA ILE A 158 -1.01 20.46 -9.86
C ILE A 158 -2.05 21.58 -9.92
N PRO A 159 -1.65 22.86 -10.11
CA PRO A 159 -2.56 23.94 -10.34
C PRO A 159 -3.54 23.70 -11.51
N GLU A 160 -4.68 24.36 -11.49
CA GLU A 160 -5.70 24.22 -12.53
C GLU A 160 -5.14 24.57 -13.91
N PRO A 161 -5.22 23.66 -14.89
CA PRO A 161 -4.80 23.95 -16.26
C PRO A 161 -5.77 24.96 -16.93
N PRO A 162 -5.32 25.71 -17.95
CA PRO A 162 -6.22 26.41 -18.86
C PRO A 162 -7.29 25.46 -19.40
N ALA A 163 -8.51 25.96 -19.60
CA ALA A 163 -9.66 25.15 -20.03
C ALA A 163 -9.43 24.43 -21.37
N GLU A 164 -8.61 25.02 -22.23
CA GLU A 164 -8.22 24.49 -23.55
C GLU A 164 -7.06 23.50 -23.52
N THR A 165 -6.52 23.19 -22.35
CA THR A 165 -5.38 22.26 -22.23
C THR A 165 -5.78 20.87 -22.75
N ARG A 166 -5.08 20.41 -23.77
CA ARG A 166 -5.22 19.04 -24.29
C ARG A 166 -4.38 18.09 -23.48
N ILE A 167 -5.00 17.01 -23.07
CA ILE A 167 -4.34 15.94 -22.31
C ILE A 167 -4.35 14.66 -23.12
N THR A 168 -3.18 14.05 -23.28
CA THR A 168 -3.00 12.80 -24.05
C THR A 168 -2.18 11.79 -23.28
N LEU A 169 -2.38 10.50 -23.56
CA LEU A 169 -1.56 9.42 -23.04
C LEU A 169 -0.51 9.04 -24.09
N LEU A 170 0.77 9.11 -23.74
CA LEU A 170 1.83 8.73 -24.68
C LEU A 170 1.73 7.27 -25.10
N GLY A 171 1.78 7.02 -26.40
CA GLY A 171 1.63 5.68 -26.98
C GLY A 171 0.18 5.28 -27.32
N ARG A 172 -0.78 6.19 -27.11
CA ARG A 172 -2.17 6.03 -27.49
C ARG A 172 -2.67 7.26 -28.26
N ASP A 173 -3.49 7.06 -29.27
CA ASP A 173 -4.16 8.14 -29.99
C ASP A 173 -5.39 8.65 -29.21
N GLY A 174 -5.69 9.94 -29.37
CA GLY A 174 -6.86 10.60 -28.79
C GLY A 174 -6.57 11.42 -27.53
N GLU A 175 -7.53 12.26 -27.21
CA GLU A 175 -7.50 13.11 -26.03
C GLU A 175 -8.17 12.39 -24.85
N LEU A 176 -7.73 12.71 -23.64
CA LEU A 176 -8.30 12.25 -22.39
C LEU A 176 -9.23 13.30 -21.81
N SER A 177 -10.36 12.88 -21.29
CA SER A 177 -11.25 13.72 -20.51
C SER A 177 -10.63 14.06 -19.17
N TRP A 178 -10.84 15.29 -18.72
CA TRP A 178 -10.33 15.70 -17.42
C TRP A 178 -11.25 16.71 -16.73
N ARG A 179 -11.08 16.86 -15.45
CA ARG A 179 -11.75 17.87 -14.61
C ARG A 179 -10.82 18.32 -13.50
N TYR A 180 -11.00 19.55 -13.04
CA TYR A 180 -10.30 20.07 -11.87
C TYR A 180 -11.21 20.08 -10.65
N ARG A 181 -10.78 19.50 -9.54
CA ARG A 181 -11.58 19.41 -8.34
C ARG A 181 -10.72 19.33 -7.09
N ALA A 182 -11.10 20.08 -6.06
CA ALA A 182 -10.44 20.05 -4.75
C ALA A 182 -8.91 20.28 -4.80
N GLY A 183 -8.43 21.13 -5.72
CA GLY A 183 -6.99 21.43 -5.86
C GLY A 183 -6.20 20.39 -6.66
N SER A 184 -6.86 19.43 -7.32
CA SER A 184 -6.24 18.40 -8.11
C SER A 184 -6.86 18.28 -9.49
N LEU A 185 -6.05 18.03 -10.50
CA LEU A 185 -6.48 17.67 -11.85
C LEU A 185 -6.76 16.18 -11.89
N GLN A 186 -7.99 15.79 -12.21
CA GLN A 186 -8.40 14.40 -12.40
C GLN A 186 -8.51 14.09 -13.90
N VAL A 187 -7.65 13.23 -14.39
CA VAL A 187 -7.64 12.73 -15.78
C VAL A 187 -8.34 11.38 -15.82
N ASP A 188 -9.35 11.26 -16.66
CA ASP A 188 -10.15 10.04 -16.77
C ASP A 188 -9.45 8.99 -17.65
N LEU A 189 -9.11 7.87 -17.06
CA LEU A 189 -8.51 6.71 -17.71
C LEU A 189 -9.43 5.47 -17.70
N SER A 190 -10.65 5.61 -17.15
CA SER A 190 -11.58 4.49 -16.94
C SER A 190 -12.05 3.83 -18.23
N ASP A 191 -12.11 4.60 -19.33
CA ASP A 191 -12.57 4.12 -20.64
C ASP A 191 -11.46 3.47 -21.48
N ILE A 192 -10.22 3.36 -20.93
CA ILE A 192 -9.11 2.73 -21.65
C ILE A 192 -9.10 1.23 -21.34
N PRO A 193 -9.43 0.38 -22.31
CA PRO A 193 -9.38 -1.06 -22.09
C PRO A 193 -7.94 -1.53 -21.87
N ALA A 194 -7.77 -2.57 -21.07
CA ALA A 194 -6.45 -3.11 -20.74
C ALA A 194 -5.59 -3.48 -21.97
N SER A 195 -6.24 -3.83 -23.10
CA SER A 195 -5.55 -4.11 -24.36
C SER A 195 -4.98 -2.89 -25.07
N GLU A 196 -5.41 -1.68 -24.70
CA GLU A 196 -4.98 -0.40 -25.26
C GLU A 196 -4.05 0.37 -24.34
N VAL A 197 -3.76 -0.17 -23.16
CA VAL A 197 -2.81 0.45 -22.21
C VAL A 197 -1.39 0.33 -22.78
N PRO A 198 -0.72 1.44 -23.09
CA PRO A 198 0.62 1.39 -23.68
C PRO A 198 1.67 1.07 -22.61
N GLY A 199 2.55 0.12 -22.88
CA GLY A 199 3.68 -0.20 -21.99
C GLY A 199 3.29 -1.09 -20.79
N GLN A 200 4.26 -1.32 -19.87
CA GLN A 200 4.11 -2.25 -18.76
C GLN A 200 4.60 -1.69 -17.40
N TRP A 201 5.42 -0.63 -17.41
CA TRP A 201 6.15 -0.21 -16.19
C TRP A 201 5.97 1.26 -15.82
N ALA A 202 5.59 2.10 -16.79
CA ALA A 202 5.33 3.52 -16.58
C ALA A 202 4.44 4.05 -17.68
N TRP A 203 3.59 5.01 -17.34
CA TRP A 203 2.67 5.65 -18.26
C TRP A 203 2.82 7.16 -18.13
N THR A 204 2.77 7.85 -19.26
CA THR A 204 3.02 9.29 -19.28
C THR A 204 1.81 10.00 -19.87
N VAL A 205 1.23 10.88 -19.09
CA VAL A 205 0.20 11.82 -19.53
C VAL A 205 0.88 13.14 -19.89
N ARG A 206 0.62 13.65 -21.11
CA ARG A 206 1.11 14.92 -21.59
C ARG A 206 0.01 15.97 -21.51
N LEU A 207 0.31 17.10 -20.90
CA LEU A 207 -0.52 18.29 -20.84
C LEU A 207 0.08 19.33 -21.80
N GLU A 208 -0.55 19.52 -22.96
CA GLU A 208 -0.03 20.41 -23.99
C GLU A 208 -0.16 21.88 -23.59
N GLY A 209 0.93 22.64 -23.76
CA GLY A 209 0.97 24.06 -23.47
C GLY A 209 0.82 24.42 -21.99
N TYR A 210 0.88 23.44 -21.09
CA TYR A 210 0.85 23.67 -19.65
C TYR A 210 2.19 24.24 -19.18
N ALA A 211 2.41 25.52 -19.55
CA ALA A 211 3.65 26.25 -19.24
C ALA A 211 3.62 26.93 -17.87
N ALA A 212 2.62 26.64 -17.05
CA ALA A 212 2.60 27.19 -15.72
C ALA A 212 3.85 26.72 -14.97
N ALA A 213 4.50 27.66 -14.31
CA ALA A 213 5.54 27.38 -13.36
C ALA A 213 4.93 26.56 -12.19
N VAL A 214 4.76 25.27 -12.43
CA VAL A 214 4.69 24.34 -11.34
C VAL A 214 6.08 24.38 -10.76
N SER A 215 6.29 25.20 -9.74
CA SER A 215 7.40 25.00 -8.83
C SER A 215 7.16 23.61 -8.23
N VAL A 216 7.70 22.61 -8.87
CA VAL A 216 8.03 21.36 -8.18
C VAL A 216 9.05 21.81 -7.17
N ASP A 217 8.61 22.00 -5.94
CA ASP A 217 9.49 22.17 -4.81
C ASP A 217 10.30 20.85 -4.78
N PRO A 218 11.59 20.86 -5.14
CA PRO A 218 12.41 19.70 -4.91
C PRO A 218 12.47 19.61 -3.40
N GLY A 219 11.63 18.72 -2.80
CA GLY A 219 11.54 18.56 -1.37
C GLY A 219 12.91 18.68 -0.75
N ASP A 220 13.02 19.54 0.24
CA ASP A 220 14.22 19.81 0.99
C ASP A 220 14.84 18.47 1.44
N ASP A 221 15.85 18.03 0.70
CA ASP A 221 16.83 17.08 1.17
C ASP A 221 17.73 17.82 2.18
N GLU A 222 17.30 17.87 3.46
CA GLU A 222 18.18 18.11 4.61
C GLU A 222 17.86 17.12 5.75
#